data_60e5ca8076cb134bc3f95bcbfd510ffb
#
_entry.id   60e5ca8076cb134bc3f95bcbfd510ffb
#
_cell.length_a   1.000
_cell.length_b   1.000
_cell.length_c   1.000
_cell.angle_alpha   90.00
_cell.angle_beta   90.00
_cell.angle_gamma   90.00
#
_symmetry.space_group_name_H-M   'P 1'
#
loop_
_entity.id
_entity.type
_entity.pdbx_description
1 polymer ?
#
loop_
_entity_poly.entity_id
_entity_poly.type
_entity_poly.pdbx_seq_one_letter_code
_entity_poly.pdbx_strand_id
1 'polypeptide(L)'
;FTGCQNDDEVFFRETGVVVDYAGAGDCGFVIELDNGNRIQPLYYPEGFVFAQGQRVLVEYTELSNVISACDRGAASEIKFIEELSCAPYVDLYFSNYDSLPRDPVYLHEAFVDGDCLQIKLSYSGGCSEHTIQLARMHPWTASSSTIPTFEIRHDANGDMCEAFFTRELRFDLSPLREEGKTQFVLVAKLADGTFFNKIFDYK
;
A
#
# COMPACT_ATOMS: atom_id res chain seq x y z
N PHE A 1 -10.62 15.73 -48.18
CA PHE A 1 -11.04 14.89 -47.02
C PHE A 1 -9.77 14.56 -46.24
N THR A 2 -9.45 15.36 -45.24
CA THR A 2 -8.40 15.08 -44.26
C THR A 2 -9.08 14.38 -43.11
N GLY A 3 -8.87 13.06 -43.02
CA GLY A 3 -9.26 12.28 -41.84
C GLY A 3 -8.38 12.71 -40.64
N CYS A 4 -9.00 13.18 -39.58
CA CYS A 4 -8.37 13.22 -38.25
C CYS A 4 -8.10 11.77 -37.84
N GLN A 5 -6.83 11.34 -37.84
CA GLN A 5 -6.41 10.19 -37.07
C GLN A 5 -6.45 10.65 -35.60
N ASN A 6 -7.42 10.17 -34.87
CA ASN A 6 -7.30 10.11 -33.43
C ASN A 6 -6.25 9.03 -33.14
N ASP A 7 -5.03 9.44 -32.86
CA ASP A 7 -4.09 8.58 -32.14
C ASP A 7 -4.70 8.42 -30.74
N ASP A 8 -5.39 7.32 -30.49
CA ASP A 8 -5.81 6.93 -29.15
C ASP A 8 -4.53 6.68 -28.32
N GLU A 9 -4.14 7.68 -27.56
CA GLU A 9 -3.01 7.60 -26.65
C GLU A 9 -3.32 6.49 -25.61
N VAL A 10 -2.54 5.43 -25.62
CA VAL A 10 -2.73 4.30 -24.70
C VAL A 10 -2.18 4.67 -23.34
N PHE A 11 -3.07 4.82 -22.37
CA PHE A 11 -2.72 5.08 -20.98
C PHE A 11 -2.59 3.77 -20.21
N PHE A 12 -1.52 3.67 -19.45
CA PHE A 12 -1.29 2.59 -18.51
C PHE A 12 -1.44 3.12 -17.08
N ARG A 13 -2.02 2.33 -16.19
CA ARG A 13 -2.11 2.63 -14.77
C ARG A 13 -1.54 1.47 -13.99
N GLU A 14 -0.44 1.71 -13.28
CA GLU A 14 0.35 0.68 -12.62
C GLU A 14 0.93 1.19 -11.30
N THR A 15 1.26 0.25 -10.43
CA THR A 15 2.06 0.53 -9.24
C THR A 15 3.50 0.09 -9.44
N GLY A 16 4.43 0.72 -8.72
CA GLY A 16 5.84 0.38 -8.84
C GLY A 16 6.69 1.02 -7.75
N VAL A 17 7.98 0.71 -7.79
CA VAL A 17 8.99 1.25 -6.87
C VAL A 17 9.97 2.14 -7.63
N VAL A 18 10.26 3.31 -7.09
CA VAL A 18 11.26 4.23 -7.63
C VAL A 18 12.66 3.71 -7.28
N VAL A 19 13.50 3.59 -8.29
CA VAL A 19 14.90 3.17 -8.16
C VAL A 19 15.79 4.28 -8.72
N ASP A 20 16.80 4.69 -7.93
CA ASP A 20 17.78 5.68 -8.33
C ASP A 20 18.97 5.01 -9.04
N TYR A 21 19.12 5.31 -10.31
CA TYR A 21 20.23 4.85 -11.15
C TYR A 21 21.25 5.96 -11.46
N ALA A 22 21.29 7.07 -10.70
CA ALA A 22 22.17 8.21 -10.95
C ALA A 22 23.68 7.85 -11.00
N GLY A 23 24.09 6.72 -10.41
CA GLY A 23 25.48 6.22 -10.44
C GLY A 23 25.78 5.21 -11.57
N ALA A 24 24.80 4.83 -12.40
CA ALA A 24 24.91 3.74 -13.37
C ALA A 24 24.50 4.18 -14.79
N GLY A 25 24.99 5.32 -15.25
CA GLY A 25 24.62 5.95 -16.53
C GLY A 25 23.67 7.13 -16.33
N ASP A 26 23.23 7.75 -17.41
CA ASP A 26 22.37 8.94 -17.38
C ASP A 26 20.88 8.63 -17.16
N CYS A 27 20.56 7.55 -16.43
CA CYS A 27 19.17 7.12 -16.25
C CYS A 27 18.39 7.95 -15.22
N GLY A 28 19.06 8.48 -14.19
CA GLY A 28 18.35 9.12 -13.08
C GLY A 28 17.40 8.14 -12.37
N PHE A 29 16.18 8.58 -12.11
CA PHE A 29 15.15 7.72 -11.54
C PHE A 29 14.44 6.88 -12.60
N VAL A 30 14.21 5.61 -12.28
CA VAL A 30 13.42 4.65 -13.05
C VAL A 30 12.35 4.07 -12.11
N ILE A 31 11.16 3.82 -12.61
CA ILE A 31 10.11 3.15 -11.85
C ILE A 31 10.07 1.69 -12.29
N GLU A 32 10.37 0.79 -11.38
CA GLU A 32 10.20 -0.66 -11.57
C GLU A 32 8.74 -1.00 -11.26
N LEU A 33 7.97 -1.32 -12.29
CA LEU A 33 6.54 -1.62 -12.18
C LEU A 33 6.31 -3.05 -11.67
N ASP A 34 5.19 -3.28 -11.00
CA ASP A 34 4.84 -4.58 -10.43
C ASP A 34 4.60 -5.65 -11.48
N ASN A 35 4.28 -5.25 -12.72
CA ASN A 35 4.17 -6.16 -13.86
C ASN A 35 5.52 -6.62 -14.42
N GLY A 36 6.64 -6.19 -13.83
CA GLY A 36 8.00 -6.51 -14.24
C GLY A 36 8.60 -5.59 -15.30
N ASN A 37 7.84 -4.66 -15.83
CA ASN A 37 8.34 -3.64 -16.74
C ASN A 37 9.04 -2.51 -15.98
N ARG A 38 9.79 -1.67 -16.72
CA ARG A 38 10.47 -0.50 -16.19
C ARG A 38 10.19 0.70 -17.06
N ILE A 39 9.93 1.84 -16.44
CA ILE A 39 9.71 3.10 -17.14
C ILE A 39 10.67 4.16 -16.62
N GLN A 40 11.18 4.98 -17.55
CA GLN A 40 11.95 6.18 -17.24
C GLN A 40 11.03 7.41 -17.35
N PRO A 41 10.73 8.11 -16.25
CA PRO A 41 9.88 9.29 -16.26
C PRO A 41 10.63 10.49 -16.82
N LEU A 42 10.48 10.76 -18.13
CA LEU A 42 11.09 11.93 -18.77
C LEU A 42 10.27 13.19 -18.53
N TYR A 43 8.95 13.05 -18.52
CA TYR A 43 8.01 14.11 -18.20
C TYR A 43 7.09 13.64 -17.09
N TYR A 44 6.85 14.47 -16.08
CA TYR A 44 6.02 14.15 -14.92
C TYR A 44 5.44 15.42 -14.30
N PRO A 45 4.37 15.32 -13.47
CA PRO A 45 3.74 16.46 -12.83
C PRO A 45 4.70 17.30 -12.00
N GLU A 46 4.61 18.62 -12.13
CA GLU A 46 5.41 19.55 -11.34
C GLU A 46 5.19 19.36 -9.84
N GLY A 47 6.25 19.45 -9.07
CA GLY A 47 6.21 19.34 -7.60
C GLY A 47 6.35 17.92 -7.06
N PHE A 48 6.32 16.89 -7.91
CA PHE A 48 6.65 15.53 -7.45
C PHE A 48 8.17 15.38 -7.30
N VAL A 49 8.58 14.83 -6.16
CA VAL A 49 10.00 14.57 -5.85
C VAL A 49 10.23 13.08 -5.74
N PHE A 50 11.03 12.53 -6.63
CA PHE A 50 11.40 11.12 -6.59
C PHE A 50 12.39 10.83 -5.46
N ALA A 51 12.20 9.69 -4.78
CA ALA A 51 13.13 9.19 -3.79
C ALA A 51 13.34 7.68 -3.97
N GLN A 52 14.55 7.20 -3.69
CA GLN A 52 14.88 5.77 -3.72
C GLN A 52 13.96 4.97 -2.82
N GLY A 53 13.38 3.88 -3.35
CA GLY A 53 12.49 2.98 -2.62
C GLY A 53 11.06 3.48 -2.44
N GLN A 54 10.74 4.67 -2.95
CA GLN A 54 9.41 5.26 -2.89
C GLN A 54 8.42 4.40 -3.69
N ARG A 55 7.34 3.98 -3.06
CA ARG A 55 6.26 3.24 -3.72
C ARG A 55 5.29 4.21 -4.35
N VAL A 56 4.96 4.03 -5.62
CA VAL A 56 4.11 4.96 -6.37
C VAL A 56 3.01 4.26 -7.16
N LEU A 57 1.88 4.95 -7.32
CA LEU A 57 0.88 4.69 -8.35
C LEU A 57 1.11 5.69 -9.48
N VAL A 58 1.21 5.21 -10.71
CA VAL A 58 1.43 6.06 -11.89
C VAL A 58 0.40 5.81 -12.99
N GLU A 59 -0.01 6.88 -13.67
CA GLU A 59 -0.65 6.82 -14.97
C GLU A 59 0.33 7.39 -16.00
N TYR A 60 0.65 6.63 -17.02
CA TYR A 60 1.70 6.98 -17.97
C TYR A 60 1.39 6.56 -19.41
N THR A 61 2.13 7.17 -20.33
CA THR A 61 2.22 6.76 -21.74
C THR A 61 3.67 6.51 -22.09
N GLU A 62 3.95 5.51 -22.94
CA GLU A 62 5.29 5.27 -23.45
C GLU A 62 5.57 6.16 -24.67
N LEU A 63 6.76 6.74 -24.70
CA LEU A 63 7.20 7.67 -25.74
C LEU A 63 8.01 6.91 -26.81
N SER A 64 7.35 6.40 -27.83
CA SER A 64 7.96 5.55 -28.86
C SER A 64 8.98 6.27 -29.76
N ASN A 65 8.93 7.60 -29.82
CA ASN A 65 9.76 8.41 -30.71
C ASN A 65 10.87 9.19 -29.96
N VAL A 66 11.11 8.88 -28.68
CA VAL A 66 12.13 9.54 -27.88
C VAL A 66 13.32 8.60 -27.68
N ILE A 67 14.50 9.05 -28.09
CA ILE A 67 15.75 8.36 -27.81
C ILE A 67 16.19 8.76 -26.39
N SER A 68 16.09 7.83 -25.44
CA SER A 68 16.68 7.99 -24.13
C SER A 68 18.10 7.43 -24.11
N ALA A 69 19.02 8.09 -23.39
CA ALA A 69 20.33 7.54 -23.10
C ALA A 69 20.27 6.40 -22.05
N CYS A 70 19.11 6.23 -21.39
CA CYS A 70 18.86 5.17 -20.43
C CYS A 70 18.38 3.91 -21.14
N ASP A 71 19.03 2.79 -20.87
CA ASP A 71 18.68 1.45 -21.35
C ASP A 71 17.88 0.63 -20.32
N ARG A 72 17.51 1.25 -19.18
CA ARG A 72 16.92 0.57 -18.02
C ARG A 72 15.39 0.70 -17.90
N GLY A 73 14.75 1.41 -18.81
CA GLY A 73 13.31 1.57 -18.82
C GLY A 73 12.81 2.28 -20.05
N ALA A 74 11.55 2.04 -20.42
CA ALA A 74 10.91 2.73 -21.54
C ALA A 74 10.75 4.23 -21.20
N ALA A 75 11.15 5.10 -22.13
CA ALA A 75 10.92 6.54 -21.99
C ALA A 75 9.43 6.81 -21.88
N SER A 76 9.00 7.52 -20.85
CA SER A 76 7.58 7.68 -20.54
C SER A 76 7.24 9.10 -20.10
N GLU A 77 6.00 9.50 -20.40
CA GLU A 77 5.36 10.67 -19.82
C GLU A 77 4.38 10.22 -18.74
N ILE A 78 4.60 10.70 -17.53
CA ILE A 78 3.73 10.44 -16.39
C ILE A 78 2.67 11.52 -16.35
N LYS A 79 1.41 11.14 -16.49
CA LYS A 79 0.25 12.07 -16.40
C LYS A 79 -0.25 12.25 -14.99
N PHE A 80 -0.14 11.18 -14.18
CA PHE A 80 -0.47 11.19 -12.75
C PHE A 80 0.55 10.35 -11.99
N ILE A 81 0.95 10.83 -10.83
CA ILE A 81 1.82 10.12 -9.90
C ILE A 81 1.41 10.45 -8.46
N GLU A 82 1.25 9.42 -7.65
CA GLU A 82 0.93 9.52 -6.24
C GLU A 82 1.85 8.60 -5.44
N GLU A 83 2.43 9.11 -4.36
CA GLU A 83 3.17 8.28 -3.43
C GLU A 83 2.21 7.44 -2.60
N LEU A 84 2.41 6.13 -2.63
CA LEU A 84 1.64 5.17 -1.86
C LEU A 84 2.28 5.00 -0.48
N SER A 85 2.11 5.97 0.39
CA SER A 85 2.56 5.87 1.78
C SER A 85 1.74 4.83 2.54
N CYS A 86 2.39 4.12 3.47
CA CYS A 86 1.73 3.20 4.38
C CYS A 86 1.49 3.90 5.71
N ALA A 87 0.26 3.81 6.23
CA ALA A 87 -0.08 4.39 7.52
C ALA A 87 0.65 3.66 8.66
N PRO A 88 1.09 4.36 9.71
CA PRO A 88 1.67 3.70 10.86
C PRO A 88 0.63 2.83 11.57
N TYR A 89 1.10 1.76 12.21
CA TYR A 89 0.29 1.03 13.18
C TYR A 89 0.37 1.68 14.57
N VAL A 90 -0.54 1.30 15.45
CA VAL A 90 -0.55 1.73 16.85
C VAL A 90 -0.16 0.57 17.77
N ASP A 91 0.54 0.87 18.87
CA ASP A 91 0.88 -0.13 19.88
C ASP A 91 -0.21 -0.21 20.94
N LEU A 92 -0.72 -1.43 21.19
CA LEU A 92 -1.66 -1.72 22.26
C LEU A 92 -1.00 -2.65 23.29
N TYR A 93 -0.99 -2.19 24.51
CA TYR A 93 -0.53 -2.94 25.68
C TYR A 93 -1.72 -3.50 26.42
N PHE A 94 -1.48 -4.48 27.27
CA PHE A 94 -2.55 -5.09 28.08
C PHE A 94 -3.39 -4.05 28.85
N SER A 95 -2.77 -2.98 29.34
CA SER A 95 -3.45 -1.94 30.12
C SER A 95 -4.43 -1.09 29.29
N ASN A 96 -4.28 -1.06 27.97
CA ASN A 96 -5.14 -0.29 27.05
C ASN A 96 -5.68 -1.14 25.90
N TYR A 97 -5.72 -2.45 26.06
CA TYR A 97 -6.09 -3.39 25.01
C TYR A 97 -7.49 -3.14 24.42
N ASP A 98 -8.43 -2.68 25.24
CA ASP A 98 -9.81 -2.37 24.85
C ASP A 98 -10.04 -0.89 24.50
N SER A 99 -8.97 -0.09 24.40
CA SER A 99 -9.09 1.34 24.06
C SER A 99 -9.53 1.59 22.60
N LEU A 100 -9.34 0.61 21.71
CA LEU A 100 -9.79 0.67 20.33
C LEU A 100 -10.91 -0.34 20.09
N PRO A 101 -12.06 0.09 19.54
CA PRO A 101 -13.17 -0.79 19.19
C PRO A 101 -12.78 -1.92 18.24
N ARG A 102 -13.59 -2.98 18.25
CA ARG A 102 -13.42 -4.18 17.43
C ARG A 102 -14.69 -4.50 16.67
N ASP A 103 -15.24 -3.52 16.00
CA ASP A 103 -16.40 -3.76 15.16
C ASP A 103 -16.03 -4.69 14.01
N PRO A 104 -16.95 -5.55 13.58
CA PRO A 104 -16.64 -6.58 12.59
C PRO A 104 -16.44 -5.99 11.21
N VAL A 105 -15.62 -6.68 10.39
CA VAL A 105 -15.37 -6.35 8.99
C VAL A 105 -15.55 -7.59 8.10
N TYR A 106 -15.71 -7.35 6.80
CA TYR A 106 -15.58 -8.37 5.76
C TYR A 106 -14.18 -8.26 5.18
N LEU A 107 -13.27 -9.16 5.57
CA LEU A 107 -11.92 -9.19 5.04
C LEU A 107 -11.90 -9.92 3.70
N HIS A 108 -11.50 -9.23 2.64
CA HIS A 108 -11.41 -9.81 1.29
C HIS A 108 -10.01 -10.30 0.99
N GLU A 109 -9.00 -9.47 1.29
CA GLU A 109 -7.63 -9.74 0.94
C GLU A 109 -6.68 -9.12 1.98
N ALA A 110 -5.56 -9.79 2.24
CA ALA A 110 -4.43 -9.26 3.00
C ALA A 110 -3.14 -9.89 2.47
N PHE A 111 -2.14 -9.06 2.15
CA PHE A 111 -0.83 -9.48 1.69
C PHE A 111 0.23 -8.44 2.05
N VAL A 112 1.49 -8.83 2.02
CA VAL A 112 2.66 -7.96 2.23
C VAL A 112 3.25 -7.60 0.88
N ASP A 113 3.50 -6.31 0.69
CA ASP A 113 4.13 -5.75 -0.49
C ASP A 113 5.23 -4.77 -0.06
N GLY A 114 6.48 -5.19 -0.20
CA GLY A 114 7.62 -4.47 0.37
C GLY A 114 7.48 -4.32 1.89
N ASP A 115 7.50 -3.10 2.39
CA ASP A 115 7.32 -2.78 3.80
C ASP A 115 5.86 -2.47 4.18
N CYS A 116 4.90 -2.72 3.28
CA CYS A 116 3.50 -2.43 3.54
C CYS A 116 2.65 -3.70 3.66
N LEU A 117 1.82 -3.78 4.70
CA LEU A 117 0.68 -4.68 4.76
C LEU A 117 -0.49 -4.04 4.01
N GLN A 118 -0.90 -4.64 2.91
CA GLN A 118 -2.09 -4.24 2.18
C GLN A 118 -3.29 -5.05 2.64
N ILE A 119 -4.40 -4.37 2.88
CA ILE A 119 -5.66 -4.97 3.35
C ILE A 119 -6.80 -4.42 2.53
N LYS A 120 -7.59 -5.32 1.94
CA LYS A 120 -8.87 -4.98 1.33
C LYS A 120 -9.99 -5.53 2.19
N LEU A 121 -10.85 -4.65 2.67
CA LEU A 121 -11.96 -5.02 3.53
C LEU A 121 -13.21 -4.20 3.22
N SER A 122 -14.36 -4.67 3.70
CA SER A 122 -15.62 -3.95 3.62
C SER A 122 -16.32 -3.92 4.98
N TYR A 123 -17.20 -2.95 5.14
CA TYR A 123 -18.04 -2.78 6.32
C TYR A 123 -19.38 -2.11 5.96
N SER A 124 -20.38 -2.26 6.82
CA SER A 124 -21.65 -1.54 6.70
C SER A 124 -21.61 -0.23 7.47
N GLY A 125 -22.30 0.79 6.99
CA GLY A 125 -22.36 2.11 7.64
C GLY A 125 -22.92 3.18 6.69
N GLY A 126 -22.50 4.42 6.85
CA GLY A 126 -22.79 5.52 5.94
C GLY A 126 -23.45 6.75 6.60
N CYS A 127 -23.72 6.68 7.91
CA CYS A 127 -24.25 7.79 8.69
C CYS A 127 -23.24 8.41 9.64
N SER A 128 -22.16 7.71 9.94
CA SER A 128 -21.04 8.17 10.77
C SER A 128 -19.71 7.90 10.11
N GLU A 129 -18.68 8.59 10.53
CA GLU A 129 -17.32 8.31 10.09
C GLU A 129 -16.77 7.08 10.81
N HIS A 130 -16.18 6.14 10.05
CA HIS A 130 -15.54 4.95 10.57
C HIS A 130 -14.03 5.13 10.61
N THR A 131 -13.40 4.62 11.66
CA THR A 131 -11.94 4.58 11.79
C THR A 131 -11.45 3.14 11.72
N ILE A 132 -10.45 2.89 10.89
CA ILE A 132 -9.80 1.57 10.79
C ILE A 132 -8.30 1.76 11.03
N GLN A 133 -7.76 1.01 11.98
CA GLN A 133 -6.35 1.05 12.36
C GLN A 133 -5.78 -0.36 12.42
N LEU A 134 -4.49 -0.49 12.16
CA LEU A 134 -3.73 -1.68 12.50
C LEU A 134 -3.14 -1.50 13.88
N ALA A 135 -3.36 -2.44 14.79
CA ALA A 135 -2.83 -2.38 16.14
C ALA A 135 -1.86 -3.53 16.38
N ARG A 136 -0.65 -3.24 16.84
CA ARG A 136 0.29 -4.24 17.34
C ARG A 136 -0.03 -4.57 18.79
N MET A 137 -0.29 -5.85 19.05
CA MET A 137 -0.68 -6.34 20.35
C MET A 137 0.55 -6.74 21.17
N HIS A 138 0.83 -6.04 22.26
CA HIS A 138 1.92 -6.40 23.17
C HIS A 138 1.42 -7.38 24.24
N PRO A 139 2.03 -8.57 24.36
CA PRO A 139 1.64 -9.53 25.38
C PRO A 139 1.99 -9.02 26.80
N TRP A 140 1.28 -9.54 27.80
CA TRP A 140 1.54 -9.24 29.21
C TRP A 140 2.99 -9.52 29.65
N THR A 141 3.59 -10.58 29.07
CA THR A 141 4.97 -10.97 29.35
C THR A 141 5.84 -10.67 28.14
N ALA A 142 6.86 -9.82 28.32
CA ALA A 142 7.85 -9.58 27.30
C ALA A 142 8.68 -10.86 27.03
N SER A 143 8.31 -11.59 25.98
CA SER A 143 9.15 -12.64 25.41
C SER A 143 9.67 -12.15 24.07
N SER A 144 10.96 -11.99 23.94
CA SER A 144 11.62 -11.54 22.71
C SER A 144 11.48 -12.52 21.54
N SER A 145 11.00 -13.73 21.79
CA SER A 145 10.85 -14.81 20.80
C SER A 145 9.44 -14.96 20.24
N THR A 146 8.46 -14.18 20.69
CA THR A 146 7.09 -14.26 20.18
C THR A 146 6.97 -13.58 18.82
N ILE A 147 6.26 -14.26 17.93
CA ILE A 147 5.84 -13.66 16.64
C ILE A 147 4.92 -12.47 16.95
N PRO A 148 5.19 -11.25 16.45
CA PRO A 148 4.32 -10.11 16.65
C PRO A 148 2.90 -10.39 16.16
N THR A 149 1.90 -9.93 16.92
CA THR A 149 0.50 -10.04 16.54
C THR A 149 -0.06 -8.67 16.23
N PHE A 150 -0.64 -8.52 15.05
CA PHE A 150 -1.38 -7.35 14.65
C PHE A 150 -2.86 -7.66 14.56
N GLU A 151 -3.69 -6.71 14.95
CA GLU A 151 -5.14 -6.82 14.87
C GLU A 151 -5.71 -5.63 14.13
N ILE A 152 -6.63 -5.90 13.19
CA ILE A 152 -7.44 -4.85 12.56
C ILE A 152 -8.43 -4.35 13.60
N ARG A 153 -8.35 -3.08 13.94
CA ARG A 153 -9.25 -2.37 14.84
C ARG A 153 -10.17 -1.48 14.01
N HIS A 154 -11.44 -1.71 14.14
CA HIS A 154 -12.49 -0.99 13.46
C HIS A 154 -13.43 -0.35 14.49
N ASP A 155 -13.59 0.95 14.39
CA ASP A 155 -14.59 1.73 15.11
C ASP A 155 -15.66 2.17 14.13
N ALA A 156 -16.82 1.55 14.24
CA ALA A 156 -18.00 1.93 13.47
C ALA A 156 -18.71 3.17 14.03
N ASN A 157 -18.22 3.72 15.15
CA ASN A 157 -18.79 4.91 15.79
C ASN A 157 -20.32 4.81 16.02
N GLY A 158 -20.82 3.59 16.32
CA GLY A 158 -22.23 3.31 16.53
C GLY A 158 -23.10 3.49 15.28
N ASP A 159 -22.51 3.46 14.08
CA ASP A 159 -23.23 3.59 12.83
C ASP A 159 -24.16 2.39 12.59
N MET A 160 -25.47 2.67 12.44
CA MET A 160 -26.52 1.66 12.21
C MET A 160 -27.00 1.65 10.75
N CYS A 161 -26.38 2.44 9.87
CA CYS A 161 -26.75 2.48 8.46
C CYS A 161 -26.26 1.25 7.69
N GLU A 162 -26.95 0.91 6.60
CA GLU A 162 -26.73 -0.34 5.86
C GLU A 162 -26.02 -0.14 4.51
N ALA A 163 -25.50 1.07 4.21
CA ALA A 163 -24.67 1.24 3.04
C ALA A 163 -23.38 0.42 3.18
N PHE A 164 -22.84 -0.09 2.07
CA PHE A 164 -21.70 -1.00 2.09
C PHE A 164 -20.50 -0.32 1.43
N PHE A 165 -19.38 -0.24 2.16
CA PHE A 165 -18.16 0.40 1.74
C PHE A 165 -17.00 -0.58 1.65
N THR A 166 -16.22 -0.48 0.59
CA THR A 166 -14.96 -1.21 0.46
C THR A 166 -13.80 -0.22 0.58
N ARG A 167 -12.78 -0.60 1.37
CA ARG A 167 -11.55 0.17 1.57
C ARG A 167 -10.33 -0.69 1.25
N GLU A 168 -9.36 -0.06 0.64
CA GLU A 168 -8.00 -0.58 0.50
C GLU A 168 -7.11 0.24 1.43
N LEU A 169 -6.47 -0.44 2.37
CA LEU A 169 -5.67 0.15 3.44
C LEU A 169 -4.24 -0.38 3.35
N ARG A 170 -3.30 0.44 3.75
CA ARG A 170 -1.87 0.13 3.69
C ARG A 170 -1.24 0.54 5.00
N PHE A 171 -0.50 -0.39 5.63
CA PHE A 171 0.12 -0.16 6.93
C PHE A 171 1.62 -0.45 6.86
N ASP A 172 2.41 0.43 7.47
CA ASP A 172 3.87 0.34 7.50
C ASP A 172 4.33 -0.78 8.45
N LEU A 173 5.10 -1.71 7.92
CA LEU A 173 5.74 -2.79 8.66
C LEU A 173 7.26 -2.58 8.82
N SER A 174 7.83 -1.49 8.31
CA SER A 174 9.28 -1.25 8.37
C SER A 174 9.85 -1.34 9.79
N PRO A 175 9.14 -0.94 10.88
CA PRO A 175 9.64 -1.12 12.23
C PRO A 175 9.87 -2.60 12.61
N LEU A 176 9.14 -3.54 12.01
CA LEU A 176 9.40 -4.98 12.25
C LEU A 176 10.75 -5.42 11.68
N ARG A 177 11.16 -4.86 10.54
CA ARG A 177 12.46 -5.13 9.93
C ARG A 177 13.60 -4.64 10.83
N GLU A 178 13.46 -3.45 11.40
CA GLU A 178 14.42 -2.88 12.33
C GLU A 178 14.57 -3.76 13.58
N GLU A 179 13.50 -4.41 14.01
CA GLU A 179 13.50 -5.40 15.12
C GLU A 179 14.00 -6.79 14.70
N GLY A 180 14.34 -7.02 13.42
CA GLY A 180 14.77 -8.31 12.89
C GLY A 180 13.66 -9.36 12.88
N LYS A 181 12.38 -8.94 12.81
CA LYS A 181 11.23 -9.85 12.71
C LYS A 181 11.00 -10.21 11.24
N THR A 182 10.76 -11.47 11.00
CA THR A 182 10.52 -12.03 9.65
C THR A 182 9.12 -12.60 9.48
N GLN A 183 8.31 -12.58 10.53
CA GLN A 183 6.94 -13.08 10.53
C GLN A 183 6.08 -12.27 11.50
N PHE A 184 4.79 -12.21 11.19
CA PHE A 184 3.77 -11.67 12.10
C PHE A 184 2.44 -12.42 11.93
N VAL A 185 1.57 -12.32 12.93
CA VAL A 185 0.20 -12.82 12.89
C VAL A 185 -0.72 -11.63 12.61
N LEU A 186 -1.64 -11.77 11.66
CA LEU A 186 -2.74 -10.83 11.47
C LEU A 186 -4.04 -11.43 11.98
N VAL A 187 -4.77 -10.66 12.79
CA VAL A 187 -6.07 -11.00 13.34
C VAL A 187 -7.10 -9.96 12.92
N ALA A 188 -8.31 -10.40 12.61
CA ALA A 188 -9.45 -9.53 12.38
C ALA A 188 -10.75 -10.18 12.88
N LYS A 189 -11.64 -9.39 13.47
CA LYS A 189 -12.99 -9.85 13.80
C LYS A 189 -13.86 -9.76 12.55
N LEU A 190 -14.42 -10.90 12.11
CA LEU A 190 -15.22 -10.97 10.88
C LEU A 190 -16.70 -10.73 11.16
N ALA A 191 -17.43 -10.35 10.11
CA ALA A 191 -18.86 -10.04 10.18
C ALA A 191 -19.74 -11.24 10.57
N ASP A 192 -19.26 -12.47 10.35
CA ASP A 192 -19.93 -13.70 10.78
C ASP A 192 -19.69 -14.05 12.27
N GLY A 193 -18.96 -13.19 12.99
CA GLY A 193 -18.62 -13.36 14.40
C GLY A 193 -17.37 -14.21 14.64
N THR A 194 -16.75 -14.76 13.60
CA THR A 194 -15.49 -15.50 13.70
C THR A 194 -14.28 -14.56 13.70
N PHE A 195 -13.09 -15.14 13.91
CA PHE A 195 -11.84 -14.40 13.79
C PHE A 195 -10.98 -14.95 12.65
N PHE A 196 -10.56 -14.06 11.77
CA PHE A 196 -9.43 -14.33 10.87
C PHE A 196 -8.16 -14.37 11.70
N ASN A 197 -7.30 -15.35 11.43
CA ASN A 197 -6.00 -15.50 12.08
C ASN A 197 -5.04 -16.16 11.08
N LYS A 198 -4.00 -15.45 10.65
CA LYS A 198 -3.03 -15.95 9.68
C LYS A 198 -1.65 -15.43 9.97
N ILE A 199 -0.64 -16.31 9.81
CA ILE A 199 0.77 -15.93 9.84
C ILE A 199 1.17 -15.45 8.44
N PHE A 200 1.88 -14.34 8.41
CA PHE A 200 2.49 -13.77 7.21
C PHE A 200 4.01 -13.79 7.34
N ASP A 201 4.66 -14.11 6.24
CA ASP A 201 6.11 -13.92 6.11
C ASP A 201 6.38 -12.45 5.74
N TYR A 202 7.42 -11.89 6.36
CA TYR A 202 7.91 -10.55 6.11
C TYR A 202 9.42 -10.64 5.86
N LYS A 203 9.87 -10.32 4.64
CA LYS A 203 11.26 -10.51 4.19
C LYS A 203 11.88 -9.18 3.79
#